data_7fd625c29c3977a848b4ca41f66f79dd
#
_entry.id   7fd625c29c3977a848b4ca41f66f79dd
#
_cell.length_a   1.000
_cell.length_b   1.000
_cell.length_c   1.000
_cell.angle_alpha   90.00
_cell.angle_beta   90.00
_cell.angle_gamma   90.00
#
_symmetry.space_group_name_H-M   'P 1'
#
loop_
_entity.id
_entity.type
_entity.pdbx_description
1 polymer ?
#
loop_
_entity_poly.entity_id
_entity_poly.type
_entity_poly.pdbx_seq_one_letter_code
_entity_poly.pdbx_strand_id
1 'polypeptide(L)'
;RRFVDEGADFRNYTYAKYGRVILEQPDQFAWQVFDQKVTHLLRDEYRIRRVSKVTGQTLADLAEKMEGVDKQGFLDEIQHYNNAVQRGIKFDPNVKDGRGTTGLEINKSNWANTLDEGPFEAYHITCGITFTFGGIRVDPKTSQVINDDLEPIQGLYAAGELVGGLFYFNYPGGTGLMSGSVFGRQAGNSAGKL
;
A
#
# COMPACT_ATOMS: atom_id res chain seq x y z
N ARG A 1 6.86 14.62 -10.12
CA ARG A 1 5.51 15.13 -9.79
C ARG A 1 4.76 14.17 -8.86
N ARG A 2 3.74 14.66 -8.18
CA ARG A 2 2.75 13.83 -7.49
C ARG A 2 1.85 13.13 -8.52
N PHE A 3 1.44 11.89 -8.25
CA PHE A 3 0.66 11.07 -9.19
C PHE A 3 -0.50 10.32 -8.52
N VAL A 4 -0.70 10.48 -7.20
CA VAL A 4 -1.83 9.92 -6.45
C VAL A 4 -2.32 10.91 -5.39
N ASP A 5 -3.56 10.74 -4.94
CA ASP A 5 -4.05 11.34 -3.70
C ASP A 5 -3.70 10.40 -2.53
N GLU A 6 -2.60 10.68 -1.85
CA GLU A 6 -2.11 9.90 -0.71
C GLU A 6 -3.02 9.98 0.50
N GLY A 7 -3.92 10.95 0.51
CA GLY A 7 -4.90 11.21 1.56
C GLY A 7 -6.32 10.76 1.25
N ALA A 8 -6.55 9.99 0.18
CA ALA A 8 -7.91 9.61 -0.24
C ALA A 8 -8.64 8.78 0.83
N ASP A 9 -7.93 7.86 1.50
CA ASP A 9 -8.46 7.05 2.58
C ASP A 9 -7.34 6.45 3.44
N PHE A 10 -7.70 5.76 4.52
CA PHE A 10 -6.75 5.00 5.33
C PHE A 10 -6.04 3.93 4.50
N ARG A 11 -4.78 3.65 4.85
CA ARG A 11 -3.90 2.73 4.14
C ARG A 11 -4.56 1.40 3.77
N ASN A 12 -5.36 0.83 4.66
CA ASN A 12 -6.00 -0.48 4.44
C ASN A 12 -6.93 -0.50 3.21
N TYR A 13 -7.40 0.67 2.77
CA TYR A 13 -8.28 0.81 1.61
C TYR A 13 -7.56 1.27 0.33
N THR A 14 -6.30 1.65 0.43
CA THR A 14 -5.58 2.30 -0.67
C THR A 14 -4.29 1.60 -1.10
N TYR A 15 -3.64 0.82 -0.24
CA TYR A 15 -2.31 0.26 -0.50
C TYR A 15 -2.25 -0.61 -1.77
N ALA A 16 -3.24 -1.48 -1.99
CA ALA A 16 -3.27 -2.34 -3.17
C ALA A 16 -3.44 -1.54 -4.47
N LYS A 17 -4.29 -0.50 -4.43
CA LYS A 17 -4.50 0.45 -5.53
C LYS A 17 -3.21 1.20 -5.87
N TYR A 18 -2.51 1.71 -4.86
CA TYR A 18 -1.31 2.53 -5.08
C TYR A 18 -0.10 1.72 -5.56
N GLY A 19 0.03 0.48 -5.14
CA GLY A 19 1.05 -0.42 -5.67
C GLY A 19 0.99 -0.52 -7.20
N ARG A 20 -0.21 -0.65 -7.77
CA ARG A 20 -0.42 -0.66 -9.22
C ARG A 20 -0.02 0.66 -9.88
N VAL A 21 -0.40 1.80 -9.28
CA VAL A 21 -0.07 3.12 -9.82
C VAL A 21 1.44 3.38 -9.80
N ILE A 22 2.16 2.83 -8.81
CA ILE A 22 3.63 2.91 -8.76
C ILE A 22 4.26 2.13 -9.93
N LEU A 23 3.72 0.97 -10.29
CA LEU A 23 4.21 0.20 -11.45
C LEU A 23 4.05 0.93 -12.79
N GLU A 24 3.14 1.91 -12.86
CA GLU A 24 2.92 2.75 -14.05
C GLU A 24 3.90 3.95 -14.11
N GLN A 25 4.70 4.18 -13.06
CA GLN A 25 5.69 5.25 -13.04
C GLN A 25 6.99 4.82 -13.76
N PRO A 26 7.80 5.78 -14.26
CA PRO A 26 9.10 5.48 -14.84
C PRO A 26 9.92 4.62 -13.90
N ASP A 27 10.60 3.60 -14.45
CA ASP A 27 11.41 2.62 -13.73
C ASP A 27 10.67 1.88 -12.59
N GLN A 28 9.32 2.00 -12.55
CA GLN A 28 8.43 1.29 -11.60
C GLN A 28 8.73 1.59 -10.13
N PHE A 29 9.16 2.79 -9.84
CA PHE A 29 9.39 3.24 -8.47
C PHE A 29 8.85 4.67 -8.21
N ALA A 30 8.79 5.02 -6.94
CA ALA A 30 8.46 6.35 -6.48
C ALA A 30 9.24 6.71 -5.20
N TRP A 31 9.23 7.97 -4.84
CA TRP A 31 9.76 8.45 -3.57
C TRP A 31 8.63 8.92 -2.66
N GLN A 32 8.60 8.40 -1.44
CA GLN A 32 7.78 8.95 -0.36
C GLN A 32 8.62 9.91 0.46
N VAL A 33 8.16 11.14 0.61
CA VAL A 33 8.91 12.21 1.30
C VAL A 33 8.17 12.65 2.55
N PHE A 34 8.89 12.75 3.65
CA PHE A 34 8.38 13.16 4.95
C PHE A 34 9.30 14.21 5.57
N ASP A 35 8.72 15.14 6.34
CA ASP A 35 9.49 16.02 7.22
C ASP A 35 9.44 15.55 8.68
N GLN A 36 10.23 16.18 9.55
CA GLN A 36 10.33 15.75 10.95
C GLN A 36 9.01 15.79 11.72
N LYS A 37 8.05 16.63 11.30
CA LYS A 37 6.76 16.75 12.00
C LYS A 37 5.96 15.46 12.05
N VAL A 38 6.18 14.58 11.08
CA VAL A 38 5.40 13.33 10.93
C VAL A 38 6.23 12.05 10.99
N THR A 39 7.56 12.12 11.06
CA THR A 39 8.40 10.91 11.08
C THR A 39 8.12 10.01 12.27
N HIS A 40 7.67 10.54 13.41
CA HIS A 40 7.27 9.77 14.58
C HIS A 40 6.00 8.94 14.37
N LEU A 41 5.19 9.27 13.36
CA LEU A 41 3.98 8.53 12.98
C LEU A 41 4.27 7.39 12.01
N LEU A 42 5.48 7.33 11.46
CA LEU A 42 5.87 6.25 10.53
C LEU A 42 5.92 4.91 11.27
N ARG A 43 5.42 3.89 10.62
CA ARG A 43 5.37 2.52 11.15
C ARG A 43 6.76 1.90 11.22
N ASP A 44 6.86 0.77 11.90
CA ASP A 44 8.13 0.08 12.11
C ASP A 44 8.77 -0.41 10.81
N GLU A 45 7.98 -0.66 9.75
CA GLU A 45 8.47 -1.02 8.42
C GLU A 45 9.41 0.04 7.82
N TYR A 46 9.26 1.32 8.19
CA TYR A 46 10.16 2.40 7.79
C TYR A 46 11.47 2.45 8.58
N ARG A 47 11.60 1.63 9.65
CA ARG A 47 12.75 1.60 10.56
C ARG A 47 13.58 0.33 10.44
N ILE A 48 13.26 -0.56 9.50
CA ILE A 48 14.04 -1.80 9.30
C ILE A 48 15.43 -1.49 8.77
N ARG A 49 16.41 -2.34 9.11
CA ARG A 49 17.84 -2.13 8.77
C ARG A 49 18.11 -1.93 7.27
N ARG A 50 17.32 -2.52 6.40
CA ARG A 50 17.52 -2.51 4.93
C ARG A 50 16.53 -1.60 4.19
N VAL A 51 15.93 -0.66 4.88
CA VAL A 51 15.06 0.31 4.20
C VAL A 51 15.88 1.20 3.26
N SER A 52 15.40 1.41 2.05
CA SER A 52 16.01 2.34 1.09
C SER A 52 15.59 3.76 1.46
N LYS A 53 16.41 4.41 2.29
CA LYS A 53 16.15 5.75 2.82
C LYS A 53 17.32 6.67 2.56
N VAL A 54 17.01 7.91 2.17
CA VAL A 54 17.93 9.05 2.17
C VAL A 54 17.41 10.15 3.08
N THR A 55 18.31 10.94 3.65
CA THR A 55 17.97 12.03 4.58
C THR A 55 18.67 13.32 4.17
N GLY A 56 17.97 14.44 4.35
CA GLY A 56 18.50 15.78 4.07
C GLY A 56 18.14 16.77 5.17
N GLN A 57 19.05 17.70 5.50
CA GLN A 57 18.75 18.78 6.41
C GLN A 57 17.84 19.82 5.77
N THR A 58 17.96 19.98 4.46
CA THR A 58 17.09 20.81 3.63
C THR A 58 16.50 19.98 2.50
N LEU A 59 15.45 20.47 1.86
CA LEU A 59 14.86 19.84 0.68
C LEU A 59 15.86 19.77 -0.49
N ALA A 60 16.73 20.79 -0.62
CA ALA A 60 17.77 20.78 -1.64
C ALA A 60 18.83 19.68 -1.36
N ASP A 61 19.28 19.54 -0.12
CA ASP A 61 20.18 18.45 0.29
C ASP A 61 19.54 17.06 0.09
N LEU A 62 18.24 16.95 0.36
CA LEU A 62 17.51 15.73 0.09
C LEU A 62 17.45 15.40 -1.40
N ALA A 63 17.13 16.40 -2.25
CA ALA A 63 17.04 16.24 -3.70
C ALA A 63 18.35 15.75 -4.33
N GLU A 64 19.51 16.19 -3.80
CA GLU A 64 20.82 15.73 -4.27
C GLU A 64 21.05 14.23 -4.06
N LYS A 65 20.38 13.62 -3.08
CA LYS A 65 20.53 12.23 -2.68
C LYS A 65 19.45 11.31 -3.28
N MET A 66 18.42 11.88 -3.89
CA MET A 66 17.32 11.13 -4.50
C MET A 66 17.71 10.76 -5.95
N GLU A 67 18.08 9.50 -6.17
CA GLU A 67 18.41 9.00 -7.50
C GLU A 67 17.21 8.99 -8.44
N GLY A 68 17.43 9.28 -9.72
CA GLY A 68 16.37 9.27 -10.75
C GLY A 68 15.37 10.42 -10.66
N VAL A 69 15.64 11.48 -9.89
CA VAL A 69 14.74 12.62 -9.69
C VAL A 69 15.28 13.88 -10.36
N ASP A 70 14.42 14.57 -11.10
CA ASP A 70 14.66 15.96 -11.49
C ASP A 70 14.62 16.84 -10.24
N LYS A 71 15.78 17.32 -9.82
CA LYS A 71 15.97 18.06 -8.57
C LYS A 71 15.18 19.36 -8.53
N GLN A 72 15.23 20.13 -9.60
CA GLN A 72 14.50 21.38 -9.66
C GLN A 72 13.00 21.13 -9.72
N GLY A 73 12.55 20.21 -10.56
CA GLY A 73 11.14 19.81 -10.63
C GLY A 73 10.60 19.28 -9.29
N PHE A 74 11.44 18.57 -8.51
CA PHE A 74 11.08 18.17 -7.15
C PHE A 74 10.88 19.36 -6.21
N LEU A 75 11.79 20.32 -6.19
CA LEU A 75 11.69 21.50 -5.34
C LEU A 75 10.47 22.37 -5.71
N ASP A 76 10.23 22.53 -7.00
CA ASP A 76 9.05 23.27 -7.51
C ASP A 76 7.75 22.58 -7.12
N GLU A 77 7.68 21.25 -7.23
CA GLU A 77 6.52 20.44 -6.83
C GLU A 77 6.23 20.58 -5.31
N ILE A 78 7.27 20.52 -4.46
CA ILE A 78 7.12 20.72 -3.02
C ILE A 78 6.65 22.14 -2.70
N GLN A 79 7.17 23.15 -3.38
CA GLN A 79 6.72 24.53 -3.19
C GLN A 79 5.24 24.71 -3.57
N HIS A 80 4.83 24.17 -4.74
CA HIS A 80 3.43 24.20 -5.16
C HIS A 80 2.53 23.48 -4.17
N TYR A 81 2.94 22.30 -3.72
CA TYR A 81 2.22 21.54 -2.71
C TYR A 81 2.07 22.32 -1.39
N ASN A 82 3.14 22.88 -0.87
CA ASN A 82 3.13 23.66 0.39
C ASN A 82 2.19 24.86 0.32
N ASN A 83 2.13 25.53 -0.84
CA ASN A 83 1.23 26.67 -1.07
C ASN A 83 -0.25 26.23 -1.14
N ALA A 84 -0.51 25.01 -1.58
CA ALA A 84 -1.85 24.47 -1.75
C ALA A 84 -2.46 23.90 -0.46
N VAL A 85 -1.66 23.67 0.60
CA VAL A 85 -2.12 23.07 1.87
C VAL A 85 -3.10 23.99 2.60
N GLN A 86 -4.25 23.44 2.97
CA GLN A 86 -5.28 24.11 3.77
C GLN A 86 -4.88 24.17 5.25
N ARG A 87 -4.26 25.26 5.68
CA ARG A 87 -3.68 25.40 7.03
C ARG A 87 -4.71 25.61 8.15
N GLY A 88 -5.94 26.00 7.81
CA GLY A 88 -7.00 26.28 8.79
C GLY A 88 -7.65 25.03 9.42
N ILE A 89 -7.34 23.84 8.91
CA ILE A 89 -7.90 22.58 9.39
C ILE A 89 -6.86 21.90 10.28
N LYS A 90 -7.28 21.45 11.49
CA LYS A 90 -6.40 20.76 12.44
C LYS A 90 -6.03 19.38 11.88
N PHE A 91 -4.74 19.08 11.89
CA PHE A 91 -4.26 17.74 11.54
C PHE A 91 -4.65 16.70 12.59
N ASP A 92 -5.27 15.59 12.16
CA ASP A 92 -5.55 14.43 13.00
C ASP A 92 -5.33 13.12 12.20
N PRO A 93 -4.28 12.34 12.50
CA PRO A 93 -3.97 11.12 11.75
C PRO A 93 -4.98 9.97 12.00
N ASN A 94 -5.87 10.10 13.00
CA ASN A 94 -6.78 9.03 13.40
C ASN A 94 -8.14 9.09 12.69
N VAL A 95 -8.46 10.21 12.06
CA VAL A 95 -9.71 10.42 11.32
C VAL A 95 -9.40 10.96 9.93
N LYS A 96 -10.35 10.87 9.01
CA LYS A 96 -10.27 11.62 7.75
C LYS A 96 -10.57 13.10 8.08
N ASP A 97 -9.50 13.87 8.28
CA ASP A 97 -9.56 15.21 8.87
C ASP A 97 -10.01 16.30 7.88
N GLY A 98 -10.09 15.97 6.59
CA GLY A 98 -10.41 16.94 5.55
C GLY A 98 -9.33 17.99 5.31
N ARG A 99 -8.17 17.91 5.98
CA ARG A 99 -7.03 18.81 5.75
C ARG A 99 -6.37 18.44 4.43
N GLY A 100 -6.84 19.06 3.36
CA GLY A 100 -6.44 18.76 1.99
C GLY A 100 -5.57 19.85 1.36
N THR A 101 -5.41 19.73 0.06
CA THR A 101 -4.83 20.75 -0.81
C THR A 101 -5.87 21.23 -1.81
N THR A 102 -5.66 22.41 -2.38
CA THR A 102 -6.52 22.97 -3.43
C THR A 102 -5.67 23.57 -4.55
N GLY A 103 -6.13 23.40 -5.80
CA GLY A 103 -5.48 24.00 -6.97
C GLY A 103 -4.32 23.20 -7.54
N LEU A 104 -4.12 21.95 -7.10
CA LEU A 104 -3.16 21.02 -7.71
C LEU A 104 -3.84 20.14 -8.77
N GLU A 105 -3.08 19.61 -9.71
CA GLU A 105 -3.56 18.62 -10.68
C GLU A 105 -4.21 17.42 -9.96
N ILE A 106 -3.55 16.93 -8.91
CA ILE A 106 -4.11 15.93 -7.99
C ILE A 106 -4.08 16.50 -6.59
N ASN A 107 -5.24 16.88 -6.07
CA ASN A 107 -5.35 17.33 -4.70
C ASN A 107 -5.20 16.18 -3.71
N LYS A 108 -4.65 16.47 -2.54
CA LYS A 108 -4.65 15.57 -1.39
C LYS A 108 -5.91 15.82 -0.57
N SER A 109 -6.69 14.77 -0.29
CA SER A 109 -8.00 14.90 0.37
C SER A 109 -7.90 15.08 1.88
N ASN A 110 -6.96 14.41 2.54
CA ASN A 110 -6.79 14.43 3.99
C ASN A 110 -5.29 14.48 4.36
N TRP A 111 -4.99 14.87 5.59
CA TRP A 111 -3.65 14.82 6.21
C TRP A 111 -2.58 15.60 5.46
N ALA A 112 -2.96 16.68 4.80
CA ALA A 112 -2.02 17.51 4.07
C ALA A 112 -1.24 18.40 5.06
N ASN A 113 0.02 18.06 5.29
CA ASN A 113 0.97 18.90 6.01
C ASN A 113 1.99 19.50 5.04
N THR A 114 2.46 20.69 5.34
CA THR A 114 3.58 21.28 4.61
C THR A 114 4.87 20.50 4.86
N LEU A 115 5.74 20.45 3.88
CA LEU A 115 7.09 19.90 3.96
C LEU A 115 8.07 21.09 4.13
N ASP A 116 8.30 21.55 5.36
CA ASP A 116 9.03 22.78 5.67
C ASP A 116 9.93 22.69 6.91
N GLU A 117 9.91 21.57 7.64
CA GLU A 117 10.77 21.38 8.81
C GLU A 117 11.69 20.15 8.64
N GLY A 118 13.00 20.42 8.47
CA GLY A 118 14.01 19.39 8.43
C GLY A 118 14.37 18.81 9.82
N PRO A 119 15.03 17.67 9.90
CA PRO A 119 15.49 16.87 8.76
C PRO A 119 14.35 16.23 7.99
N PHE A 120 14.58 16.06 6.68
CA PHE A 120 13.65 15.39 5.77
C PHE A 120 14.12 13.95 5.51
N GLU A 121 13.15 13.07 5.33
CA GLU A 121 13.40 11.67 4.94
C GLU A 121 12.68 11.34 3.63
N ALA A 122 13.37 10.68 2.72
CA ALA A 122 12.76 10.14 1.50
C ALA A 122 13.03 8.65 1.40
N TYR A 123 11.99 7.90 1.07
CA TYR A 123 12.00 6.45 0.93
C TYR A 123 11.76 6.06 -0.51
N HIS A 124 12.70 5.32 -1.07
CA HIS A 124 12.55 4.71 -2.39
C HIS A 124 11.63 3.51 -2.28
N ILE A 125 10.48 3.56 -2.94
CA ILE A 125 9.44 2.54 -2.86
C ILE A 125 9.10 1.99 -4.24
N THR A 126 8.73 0.73 -4.26
CA THR A 126 8.13 0.07 -5.42
C THR A 126 6.93 -0.76 -4.96
N CYS A 127 6.21 -1.37 -5.91
CA CYS A 127 5.15 -2.31 -5.63
C CYS A 127 5.72 -3.60 -5.00
N GLY A 128 5.01 -4.14 -4.03
CA GLY A 128 5.27 -5.47 -3.45
C GLY A 128 4.10 -6.42 -3.70
N ILE A 129 4.36 -7.72 -3.56
CA ILE A 129 3.31 -8.75 -3.55
C ILE A 129 2.96 -9.02 -2.09
N THR A 130 1.70 -8.83 -1.73
CA THR A 130 1.20 -9.05 -0.37
C THR A 130 0.34 -10.31 -0.30
N PHE A 131 -0.46 -10.58 -1.33
CA PHE A 131 -1.44 -11.65 -1.34
C PHE A 131 -1.71 -12.11 -2.78
N THR A 132 -1.74 -13.42 -3.01
CA THR A 132 -2.08 -13.98 -4.32
C THR A 132 -3.58 -14.25 -4.41
N PHE A 133 -4.20 -13.94 -5.56
CA PHE A 133 -5.62 -14.16 -5.80
C PHE A 133 -5.89 -15.39 -6.66
N GLY A 134 -4.94 -15.74 -7.51
CA GLY A 134 -4.96 -16.99 -8.24
C GLY A 134 -4.60 -18.18 -7.34
N GLY A 135 -4.94 -19.39 -7.76
CA GLY A 135 -4.58 -20.57 -7.01
C GLY A 135 -5.44 -21.78 -7.37
N ILE A 136 -5.38 -22.80 -6.54
CA ILE A 136 -6.08 -24.05 -6.72
C ILE A 136 -7.59 -23.86 -6.57
N ARG A 137 -8.36 -24.40 -7.49
CA ARG A 137 -9.82 -24.46 -7.39
C ARG A 137 -10.24 -25.57 -6.44
N VAL A 138 -11.16 -25.27 -5.54
CA VAL A 138 -11.73 -26.24 -4.59
C VAL A 138 -13.25 -26.22 -4.63
N ASP A 139 -13.85 -27.33 -4.28
CA ASP A 139 -15.28 -27.39 -3.98
C ASP A 139 -15.55 -26.57 -2.69
N PRO A 140 -16.46 -25.59 -2.72
CA PRO A 140 -16.67 -24.67 -1.60
C PRO A 140 -17.30 -25.33 -0.37
N LYS A 141 -17.83 -26.57 -0.48
CA LYS A 141 -18.47 -27.29 0.62
C LYS A 141 -17.54 -28.30 1.29
N THR A 142 -16.58 -28.85 0.54
CA THR A 142 -15.72 -29.93 1.01
C THR A 142 -14.25 -29.54 1.09
N SER A 143 -13.84 -28.46 0.41
CA SER A 143 -12.45 -28.06 0.18
C SER A 143 -11.63 -29.09 -0.63
N GLN A 144 -12.28 -30.04 -1.31
CA GLN A 144 -11.61 -30.94 -2.24
C GLN A 144 -11.11 -30.15 -3.46
N VAL A 145 -9.91 -30.47 -3.90
CA VAL A 145 -9.35 -29.90 -5.14
C VAL A 145 -10.16 -30.40 -6.33
N ILE A 146 -10.46 -29.47 -7.25
CA ILE A 146 -11.20 -29.74 -8.47
C ILE A 146 -10.23 -29.76 -9.65
N ASN A 147 -10.28 -30.79 -10.49
CA ASN A 147 -9.50 -30.93 -11.71
C ASN A 147 -10.04 -30.04 -12.86
N ASP A 148 -9.44 -30.10 -14.03
CA ASP A 148 -9.85 -29.31 -15.20
C ASP A 148 -11.21 -29.73 -15.79
N ASP A 149 -11.64 -30.95 -15.53
CA ASP A 149 -12.95 -31.51 -15.91
C ASP A 149 -14.06 -31.07 -14.91
N LEU A 150 -13.73 -30.25 -13.92
CA LEU A 150 -14.60 -29.79 -12.84
C LEU A 150 -15.02 -30.91 -11.85
N GLU A 151 -14.25 -31.99 -11.76
CA GLU A 151 -14.49 -33.08 -10.87
C GLU A 151 -13.59 -33.02 -9.63
N PRO A 152 -14.10 -33.34 -8.41
CA PRO A 152 -13.28 -33.38 -7.22
C PRO A 152 -12.24 -34.53 -7.28
N ILE A 153 -11.00 -34.19 -6.98
CA ILE A 153 -9.92 -35.17 -6.84
C ILE A 153 -10.06 -35.85 -5.46
N GLN A 154 -10.36 -37.17 -5.46
CA GLN A 154 -10.59 -37.90 -4.22
C GLN A 154 -9.34 -37.88 -3.31
N GLY A 155 -9.55 -37.56 -2.05
CA GLY A 155 -8.50 -37.52 -1.03
C GLY A 155 -7.57 -36.29 -1.08
N LEU A 156 -7.74 -35.39 -2.06
CA LEU A 156 -6.93 -34.18 -2.17
C LEU A 156 -7.72 -32.93 -1.74
N TYR A 157 -7.19 -32.21 -0.76
CA TYR A 157 -7.81 -31.01 -0.19
C TYR A 157 -6.84 -29.82 -0.22
N ALA A 158 -7.36 -28.61 -0.28
CA ALA A 158 -6.54 -27.40 -0.19
C ALA A 158 -7.19 -26.33 0.70
N ALA A 159 -6.37 -25.57 1.41
CA ALA A 159 -6.78 -24.46 2.26
C ALA A 159 -5.71 -23.37 2.32
N GLY A 160 -6.08 -22.17 2.73
CA GLY A 160 -5.17 -21.03 2.85
C GLY A 160 -5.03 -20.23 1.57
N GLU A 161 -3.95 -19.47 1.46
CA GLU A 161 -3.71 -18.54 0.35
C GLU A 161 -3.62 -19.24 -1.01
N LEU A 162 -3.21 -20.51 -1.03
CA LEU A 162 -3.14 -21.26 -2.28
C LEU A 162 -4.52 -21.57 -2.90
N VAL A 163 -5.63 -21.37 -2.16
CA VAL A 163 -6.99 -21.49 -2.71
C VAL A 163 -7.33 -20.21 -3.46
N GLY A 164 -7.53 -20.32 -4.78
CA GLY A 164 -7.85 -19.20 -5.66
C GLY A 164 -9.34 -18.91 -5.78
N GLY A 165 -9.66 -17.80 -6.47
CA GLY A 165 -11.03 -17.45 -6.87
C GLY A 165 -11.88 -16.76 -5.81
N LEU A 166 -11.33 -16.43 -4.64
CA LEU A 166 -12.04 -15.73 -3.57
C LEU A 166 -12.00 -14.22 -3.72
N PHE A 167 -10.93 -13.68 -4.28
CA PHE A 167 -10.67 -12.25 -4.35
C PHE A 167 -10.34 -11.82 -5.76
N TYR A 168 -10.63 -10.55 -6.06
CA TYR A 168 -10.31 -9.92 -7.34
C TYR A 168 -9.95 -8.45 -7.13
N PHE A 169 -8.80 -8.00 -7.60
CA PHE A 169 -8.19 -6.67 -7.44
C PHE A 169 -7.82 -6.28 -6.00
N ASN A 170 -8.61 -6.61 -5.02
CA ASN A 170 -8.38 -6.26 -3.63
C ASN A 170 -9.07 -7.28 -2.72
N TYR A 171 -8.75 -7.22 -1.42
CA TYR A 171 -9.34 -8.07 -0.40
C TYR A 171 -9.52 -7.29 0.92
N PRO A 172 -10.59 -7.55 1.69
CA PRO A 172 -10.75 -6.95 3.01
C PRO A 172 -9.69 -7.45 4.01
N GLY A 173 -9.20 -6.57 4.89
CA GLY A 173 -8.22 -6.93 5.91
C GLY A 173 -8.68 -8.10 6.78
N GLY A 174 -7.79 -9.06 7.02
CA GLY A 174 -8.06 -10.27 7.82
C GLY A 174 -8.69 -11.44 7.04
N THR A 175 -9.17 -11.24 5.82
CA THR A 175 -9.85 -12.29 5.05
C THR A 175 -8.93 -13.43 4.62
N GLY A 176 -7.63 -13.19 4.45
CA GLY A 176 -6.66 -14.24 4.20
C GLY A 176 -6.58 -15.26 5.34
N LEU A 177 -6.52 -14.78 6.60
CA LEU A 177 -6.57 -15.65 7.78
C LEU A 177 -7.90 -16.39 7.90
N MET A 178 -9.01 -15.71 7.63
CA MET A 178 -10.34 -16.31 7.68
C MET A 178 -10.54 -17.36 6.60
N SER A 179 -10.06 -17.13 5.39
CA SER A 179 -10.05 -18.11 4.31
C SER A 179 -9.31 -19.39 4.73
N GLY A 180 -8.08 -19.24 5.26
CA GLY A 180 -7.31 -20.36 5.80
C GLY A 180 -8.05 -21.13 6.89
N SER A 181 -8.70 -20.44 7.81
CA SER A 181 -9.45 -21.05 8.92
C SER A 181 -10.69 -21.79 8.43
N VAL A 182 -11.47 -21.18 7.55
CA VAL A 182 -12.73 -21.77 7.04
C VAL A 182 -12.44 -23.00 6.17
N PHE A 183 -11.62 -22.85 5.14
CA PHE A 183 -11.29 -23.95 4.24
C PHE A 183 -10.45 -25.02 4.92
N GLY A 184 -9.57 -24.68 5.86
CA GLY A 184 -8.84 -25.65 6.67
C GLY A 184 -9.75 -26.51 7.54
N ARG A 185 -10.75 -25.89 8.19
CA ARG A 185 -11.76 -26.64 8.95
C ARG A 185 -12.59 -27.56 8.07
N GLN A 186 -13.02 -27.07 6.90
CA GLN A 186 -13.79 -27.87 5.95
C GLN A 186 -12.99 -29.05 5.43
N ALA A 187 -11.74 -28.82 5.01
CA ALA A 187 -10.83 -29.85 4.54
C ALA A 187 -10.62 -30.95 5.60
N GLY A 188 -10.34 -30.54 6.87
CA GLY A 188 -10.19 -31.48 7.97
C GLY A 188 -11.46 -32.30 8.24
N ASN A 189 -12.62 -31.66 8.23
CA ASN A 189 -13.90 -32.36 8.42
C ASN A 189 -14.22 -33.32 7.27
N SER A 190 -13.85 -32.99 6.04
CA SER A 190 -14.09 -33.84 4.87
C SER A 190 -13.13 -35.02 4.84
N ALA A 191 -11.84 -34.78 5.11
CA ALA A 191 -10.83 -35.81 5.17
C ALA A 191 -11.10 -36.85 6.30
N GLY A 192 -11.62 -36.39 7.44
CA GLY A 192 -11.96 -37.24 8.57
C GLY A 192 -13.20 -38.14 8.37
N LYS A 193 -13.89 -38.01 7.22
CA LYS A 193 -15.03 -38.84 6.83
C LYS A 193 -14.71 -39.87 5.75
N LEU A 194 -13.48 -39.87 5.25
CA LEU A 194 -12.98 -40.90 4.34
C LEU A 194 -12.62 -42.17 5.08
#